data_b23c18d5f4f15a9c9b01be7c0274f511
#
_entry.id   b23c18d5f4f15a9c9b01be7c0274f511
#
_cell.length_a   1.000
_cell.length_b   1.000
_cell.length_c   1.000
_cell.angle_alpha   90.00
_cell.angle_beta   90.00
_cell.angle_gamma   90.00
#
_symmetry.space_group_name_H-M   'P 1'
#
loop_
_entity.id
_entity.type
_entity.pdbx_description
1 polymer ?
#
loop_
_entity_poly.entity_id
_entity_poly.type
_entity_poly.pdbx_seq_one_letter_code
_entity_poly.pdbx_strand_id
1 'polypeptide(L)'
;MGDILSDLAANLSGSLGMLPSACLCDVSDAPVAGIYEPVHGSAPDIVGKGIANPIGMILSVSMMFKYSFGLPDLAKEIEWGVEAILKKNIFTPDLDGDFSTQEVTAAVIEELYKY
;
A
#
# COMPACT_ATOMS: atom_id res chain seq x y z
N MET A 1 3.68 15.07 0.45
CA MET A 1 2.95 13.84 0.59
C MET A 1 2.49 13.36 -0.76
N GLY A 2 2.43 12.07 -0.95
CA GLY A 2 2.11 11.47 -2.23
C GLY A 2 0.74 11.83 -2.79
N ASP A 3 0.56 13.07 -3.15
CA ASP A 3 -0.73 13.56 -3.66
C ASP A 3 -1.16 12.81 -4.90
N ILE A 4 -0.20 12.43 -5.74
CA ILE A 4 -0.48 11.66 -6.94
C ILE A 4 -1.10 10.32 -6.58
N LEU A 5 -0.53 9.63 -5.59
CA LEU A 5 -1.05 8.35 -5.15
C LEU A 5 -2.42 8.50 -4.48
N SER A 6 -2.60 9.52 -3.67
CA SER A 6 -3.90 9.82 -3.05
C SER A 6 -4.97 10.08 -4.10
N ASP A 7 -4.62 10.84 -5.14
CA ASP A 7 -5.55 11.13 -6.23
C ASP A 7 -5.92 9.87 -7.00
N LEU A 8 -4.95 9.00 -7.27
CA LEU A 8 -5.22 7.72 -7.93
C LEU A 8 -6.15 6.85 -7.09
N ALA A 9 -5.90 6.77 -5.79
CA ALA A 9 -6.74 6.00 -4.89
C ALA A 9 -8.16 6.55 -4.86
N ALA A 10 -8.32 7.87 -4.83
CA ALA A 10 -9.63 8.51 -4.85
C ALA A 10 -10.37 8.21 -6.14
N ASN A 11 -9.67 8.24 -7.27
CA ASN A 11 -10.26 7.98 -8.58
C ASN A 11 -10.66 6.52 -8.77
N LEU A 12 -9.96 5.60 -8.10
CA LEU A 12 -10.27 4.17 -8.13
C LEU A 12 -11.35 3.81 -7.13
N SER A 13 -11.89 4.78 -6.52
CA SER A 13 -13.04 4.90 -5.61
C SER A 13 -13.38 3.72 -4.75
N GLY A 14 -13.18 3.89 -3.48
CA GLY A 14 -13.93 3.15 -2.47
C GLY A 14 -13.38 1.80 -2.08
N SER A 15 -12.30 1.31 -2.67
CA SER A 15 -11.73 0.07 -2.17
C SER A 15 -10.93 0.31 -0.90
N LEU A 16 -11.38 -0.29 0.20
CA LEU A 16 -10.65 -0.24 1.46
C LEU A 16 -9.28 -0.92 1.34
N GLY A 17 -9.12 -1.83 0.38
CA GLY A 17 -7.85 -2.52 0.15
C GLY A 17 -6.72 -1.60 -0.29
N MET A 18 -7.06 -0.35 -0.68
CA MET A 18 -6.08 0.64 -1.10
C MET A 18 -5.54 1.50 0.04
N LEU A 19 -6.17 1.46 1.21
CA LEU A 19 -5.93 2.46 2.25
C LEU A 19 -4.97 1.97 3.34
N PRO A 20 -3.86 2.68 3.54
CA PRO A 20 -2.97 2.44 4.67
C PRO A 20 -3.42 3.19 5.90
N SER A 21 -2.91 2.80 7.06
CA SER A 21 -3.08 3.61 8.27
C SER A 21 -1.85 3.51 9.16
N ALA A 22 -1.67 4.54 9.97
CA ALA A 22 -0.59 4.60 10.93
C ALA A 22 -1.12 5.22 12.22
N CYS A 23 -0.80 4.58 13.33
CA CYS A 23 -1.07 5.11 14.67
C CYS A 23 0.27 5.30 15.35
N LEU A 24 0.68 6.53 15.51
CA LEU A 24 2.01 6.86 16.02
C LEU A 24 1.98 7.13 17.53
N CYS A 25 3.04 6.69 18.20
CA CYS A 25 3.21 7.05 19.59
C CYS A 25 3.56 8.53 19.69
N ASP A 26 2.99 9.20 20.69
CA ASP A 26 3.24 10.61 20.92
C ASP A 26 4.56 10.79 21.68
N VAL A 27 5.66 10.58 20.97
CA VAL A 27 7.01 10.82 21.52
C VAL A 27 7.71 11.86 20.67
N SER A 28 8.42 12.72 21.34
CA SER A 28 9.07 13.86 20.71
C SER A 28 10.29 13.51 19.88
N ASP A 29 10.92 12.38 20.15
CA ASP A 29 12.19 12.01 19.51
C ASP A 29 12.02 10.87 18.54
N ALA A 30 12.69 10.97 17.38
CA ALA A 30 12.78 9.86 16.44
C ALA A 30 13.80 8.84 16.93
N PRO A 31 13.62 7.55 16.63
CA PRO A 31 12.55 6.99 15.81
C PRO A 31 11.23 6.91 16.58
N VAL A 32 10.15 7.11 15.87
CA VAL A 32 8.81 7.08 16.45
C VAL A 32 8.24 5.69 16.33
N ALA A 33 7.84 5.12 17.47
CA ALA A 33 7.13 3.84 17.44
C ALA A 33 5.73 4.04 16.92
N GLY A 34 5.18 3.02 16.24
CA GLY A 34 3.84 3.12 15.70
C GLY A 34 3.27 1.77 15.35
N ILE A 35 1.98 1.78 15.06
CA ILE A 35 1.28 0.63 14.53
C ILE A 35 0.86 0.96 13.10
N TYR A 36 1.23 0.10 12.18
CA TYR A 36 1.00 0.30 10.76
C TYR A 36 0.18 -0.86 10.23
N GLU A 37 -1.02 -0.56 9.76
CA GLU A 37 -1.90 -1.60 9.27
C GLU A 37 -2.83 -1.03 8.21
N PRO A 38 -3.30 -1.87 7.27
CA PRO A 38 -4.30 -1.41 6.32
C PRO A 38 -5.60 -1.10 7.04
N VAL A 39 -6.42 -0.25 6.43
CA VAL A 39 -7.71 0.13 7.00
C VAL A 39 -8.70 -1.04 6.99
N HIS A 40 -8.60 -1.93 5.99
CA HIS A 40 -9.53 -3.03 5.86
C HIS A 40 -9.38 -4.05 7.00
N GLY A 41 -10.47 -4.77 7.29
CA GLY A 41 -10.48 -5.84 8.27
C GLY A 41 -9.98 -7.16 7.70
N SER A 42 -10.30 -8.25 8.39
CA SER A 42 -9.81 -9.59 8.03
C SER A 42 -10.52 -10.22 6.83
N ALA A 43 -11.66 -9.68 6.41
CA ALA A 43 -12.41 -10.14 5.24
C ALA A 43 -12.54 -11.67 5.17
N PRO A 44 -13.20 -12.30 6.15
CA PRO A 44 -13.19 -13.78 6.25
C PRO A 44 -13.81 -14.48 5.05
N ASP A 45 -14.67 -13.80 4.30
CA ASP A 45 -15.31 -14.36 3.11
C ASP A 45 -14.35 -14.58 1.94
N ILE A 46 -13.20 -13.92 1.93
CA ILE A 46 -12.22 -14.10 0.85
C ILE A 46 -10.91 -14.73 1.32
N VAL A 47 -10.83 -15.14 2.57
CA VAL A 47 -9.64 -15.81 3.10
C VAL A 47 -9.34 -17.05 2.29
N GLY A 48 -8.09 -17.22 1.88
CA GLY A 48 -7.64 -18.38 1.14
C GLY A 48 -7.91 -18.35 -0.36
N LYS A 49 -8.59 -17.32 -0.85
CA LYS A 49 -8.89 -17.24 -2.30
C LYS A 49 -7.80 -16.55 -3.12
N GLY A 50 -6.84 -15.91 -2.46
CA GLY A 50 -5.74 -15.22 -3.15
C GLY A 50 -6.17 -13.99 -3.92
N ILE A 51 -7.26 -13.34 -3.51
CA ILE A 51 -7.81 -12.18 -4.23
C ILE A 51 -7.78 -10.89 -3.44
N ALA A 52 -7.29 -10.92 -2.20
CA ALA A 52 -7.20 -9.72 -1.38
C ALA A 52 -6.23 -8.71 -1.99
N ASN A 53 -6.61 -7.44 -1.95
CA ASN A 53 -5.76 -6.37 -2.44
C ASN A 53 -4.63 -6.10 -1.45
N PRO A 54 -3.35 -6.27 -1.83
CA PRO A 54 -2.24 -6.07 -0.90
C PRO A 54 -1.75 -4.62 -0.80
N ILE A 55 -2.31 -3.72 -1.57
CA ILE A 55 -1.78 -2.35 -1.69
C ILE A 55 -1.87 -1.59 -0.37
N GLY A 56 -2.97 -1.72 0.36
CA GLY A 56 -3.11 -1.06 1.66
C GLY A 56 -1.99 -1.45 2.62
N MET A 57 -1.65 -2.74 2.67
CA MET A 57 -0.56 -3.22 3.51
C MET A 57 0.80 -2.72 3.00
N ILE A 58 1.01 -2.75 1.70
CA ILE A 58 2.27 -2.28 1.11
C ILE A 58 2.48 -0.79 1.42
N LEU A 59 1.42 0.01 1.31
CA LEU A 59 1.50 1.43 1.63
C LEU A 59 1.67 1.68 3.14
N SER A 60 1.16 0.78 3.97
CA SER A 60 1.39 0.84 5.42
C SER A 60 2.86 0.63 5.74
N VAL A 61 3.52 -0.28 5.03
CA VAL A 61 4.97 -0.48 5.15
C VAL A 61 5.72 0.80 4.74
N SER A 62 5.27 1.45 3.67
CA SER A 62 5.84 2.73 3.25
C SER A 62 5.75 3.76 4.37
N MET A 63 4.60 3.86 5.04
CA MET A 63 4.42 4.78 6.16
C MET A 63 5.38 4.44 7.32
N MET A 64 5.60 3.16 7.56
CA MET A 64 6.54 2.72 8.60
C MET A 64 7.96 3.24 8.31
N PHE A 65 8.42 3.12 7.07
CA PHE A 65 9.72 3.64 6.70
C PHE A 65 9.79 5.15 6.87
N LYS A 66 8.72 5.84 6.52
CA LYS A 66 8.67 7.29 6.60
C LYS A 66 8.68 7.80 8.04
N TYR A 67 7.83 7.23 8.89
CA TYR A 67 7.59 7.78 10.22
C TYR A 67 8.45 7.16 11.32
N SER A 68 8.61 5.84 11.31
CA SER A 68 9.36 5.17 12.37
C SER A 68 10.86 5.09 12.09
N PHE A 69 11.22 4.84 10.83
CA PHE A 69 12.62 4.67 10.47
C PHE A 69 13.28 5.92 9.92
N GLY A 70 12.53 6.97 9.68
CA GLY A 70 13.09 8.20 9.15
C GLY A 70 13.74 8.04 7.77
N LEU A 71 13.17 7.18 6.93
CA LEU A 71 13.69 6.87 5.61
C LEU A 71 12.67 7.25 4.53
N PRO A 72 12.42 8.56 4.35
CA PRO A 72 11.38 9.00 3.41
C PRO A 72 11.67 8.62 1.95
N ASP A 73 12.93 8.45 1.60
CA ASP A 73 13.29 8.07 0.23
C ASP A 73 12.83 6.65 -0.07
N LEU A 74 12.99 5.73 0.89
CA LEU A 74 12.48 4.36 0.72
C LEU A 74 10.96 4.34 0.63
N ALA A 75 10.30 5.18 1.43
CA ALA A 75 8.85 5.30 1.37
C ALA A 75 8.40 5.74 -0.03
N LYS A 76 9.09 6.71 -0.61
CA LYS A 76 8.78 7.18 -1.96
C LYS A 76 9.00 6.12 -3.02
N GLU A 77 10.03 5.29 -2.88
CA GLU A 77 10.26 4.19 -3.81
C GLU A 77 9.08 3.22 -3.80
N ILE A 78 8.60 2.86 -2.62
CA ILE A 78 7.45 1.96 -2.50
C ILE A 78 6.21 2.58 -3.12
N GLU A 79 5.94 3.85 -2.83
CA GLU A 79 4.81 4.57 -3.41
C GLU A 79 4.91 4.63 -4.92
N TRP A 80 6.12 4.87 -5.44
CA TRP A 80 6.35 4.88 -6.89
C TRP A 80 6.03 3.53 -7.51
N GLY A 81 6.46 2.44 -6.88
CA GLY A 81 6.17 1.10 -7.38
C GLY A 81 4.68 0.81 -7.44
N VAL A 82 3.95 1.19 -6.39
CA VAL A 82 2.50 1.04 -6.35
C VAL A 82 1.84 1.88 -7.45
N GLU A 83 2.25 3.13 -7.58
CA GLU A 83 1.70 4.02 -8.61
C GLU A 83 1.94 3.44 -10.01
N ALA A 84 3.13 2.90 -10.24
CA ALA A 84 3.49 2.33 -11.54
C ALA A 84 2.54 1.19 -11.93
N ILE A 85 2.25 0.28 -11.02
CA ILE A 85 1.35 -0.84 -11.34
C ILE A 85 -0.10 -0.38 -11.51
N LEU A 86 -0.52 0.64 -10.75
CA LEU A 86 -1.87 1.18 -10.91
C LEU A 86 -2.05 1.81 -12.28
N LYS A 87 -1.05 2.49 -12.78
CA LYS A 87 -1.07 3.07 -14.12
C LYS A 87 -1.14 2.00 -15.22
N LYS A 88 -0.67 0.80 -14.92
CA LYS A 88 -0.73 -0.34 -15.83
C LYS A 88 -2.01 -1.15 -15.67
N ASN A 89 -2.93 -0.70 -14.82
CA ASN A 89 -4.19 -1.38 -14.54
C ASN A 89 -4.00 -2.79 -13.99
N ILE A 90 -2.98 -2.99 -13.18
CA ILE A 90 -2.74 -4.27 -12.51
C ILE A 90 -3.54 -4.26 -11.22
N PHE A 91 -4.78 -4.73 -11.30
CA PHE A 91 -5.76 -4.62 -10.22
C PHE A 91 -6.25 -5.98 -9.75
N THR A 92 -6.50 -6.08 -8.44
CA THR A 92 -7.23 -7.20 -7.85
C THR A 92 -8.73 -7.05 -8.11
N PRO A 93 -9.53 -8.11 -7.85
CA PRO A 93 -10.97 -8.07 -8.13
C PRO A 93 -11.76 -6.96 -7.47
N ASP A 94 -11.32 -6.46 -6.29
CA ASP A 94 -12.00 -5.34 -5.64
C ASP A 94 -11.95 -4.05 -6.47
N LEU A 95 -11.02 -3.98 -7.40
CA LEU A 95 -10.89 -2.86 -8.34
C LEU A 95 -11.27 -3.31 -9.76
N ASP A 96 -12.09 -4.34 -9.86
CA ASP A 96 -12.54 -4.90 -11.14
C ASP A 96 -11.42 -5.48 -11.99
N GLY A 97 -10.35 -5.95 -11.34
CA GLY A 97 -9.23 -6.55 -12.03
C GLY A 97 -9.23 -8.07 -11.96
N ASP A 98 -8.26 -8.67 -12.62
CA ASP A 98 -8.11 -10.12 -12.71
C ASP A 98 -6.85 -10.65 -12.03
N PHE A 99 -6.08 -9.77 -11.40
CA PHE A 99 -4.82 -10.16 -10.81
C PHE A 99 -5.01 -10.66 -9.38
N SER A 100 -4.22 -11.68 -9.01
CA SER A 100 -4.24 -12.20 -7.64
C SER A 100 -3.42 -11.30 -6.71
N THR A 101 -3.59 -11.54 -5.40
CA THR A 101 -2.77 -10.88 -4.37
C THR A 101 -1.28 -11.04 -4.68
N GLN A 102 -0.87 -12.27 -5.01
CA GLN A 102 0.53 -12.56 -5.29
C GLN A 102 1.03 -11.89 -6.57
N GLU A 103 0.20 -11.84 -7.58
CA GLU A 103 0.56 -11.20 -8.85
C GLU A 103 0.75 -9.69 -8.68
N VAL A 104 -0.14 -9.05 -7.94
CA VAL A 104 -0.01 -7.61 -7.66
C VAL A 104 1.25 -7.34 -6.85
N THR A 105 1.49 -8.13 -5.81
CA THR A 105 2.69 -7.98 -4.98
C THR A 105 3.96 -8.17 -5.80
N ALA A 106 4.00 -9.20 -6.63
CA ALA A 106 5.15 -9.45 -7.51
C ALA A 106 5.37 -8.30 -8.48
N ALA A 107 4.29 -7.73 -9.01
CA ALA A 107 4.39 -6.58 -9.92
C ALA A 107 4.99 -5.36 -9.23
N VAL A 108 4.61 -5.09 -7.98
CA VAL A 108 5.21 -3.99 -7.22
C VAL A 108 6.70 -4.23 -7.03
N ILE A 109 7.08 -5.43 -6.62
CA ILE A 109 8.49 -5.77 -6.41
C ILE A 109 9.29 -5.61 -7.70
N GLU A 110 8.74 -6.04 -8.82
CA GLU A 110 9.38 -5.88 -10.12
C GLU A 110 9.62 -4.42 -10.45
N GLU A 111 8.64 -3.55 -10.19
CA GLU A 111 8.81 -2.12 -10.41
C GLU A 111 9.89 -1.52 -9.51
N LEU A 112 10.00 -2.00 -8.27
CA LEU A 112 11.03 -1.52 -7.36
C LEU A 112 12.44 -1.80 -7.87
N TYR A 113 12.66 -2.89 -8.58
CA TYR A 113 13.96 -3.18 -9.18
C TYR A 113 14.31 -2.22 -10.30
N LYS A 114 13.34 -1.54 -10.88
CA LYS A 114 13.56 -0.57 -11.96
C LYS A 114 13.81 0.85 -11.45
N TYR A 115 13.59 1.09 -10.18
CA TYR A 115 13.65 2.43 -9.59
C TYR A 115 15.08 3.03 -9.52
#